data_c8b89f563813749cbcd81eccaeea0404
#
_entry.id   c8b89f563813749cbcd81eccaeea0404
#
_cell.length_a   1.000
_cell.length_b   1.000
_cell.length_c   1.000
_cell.angle_alpha   90.00
_cell.angle_beta   90.00
_cell.angle_gamma   90.00
#
_symmetry.space_group_name_H-M   'P 1'
#
loop_
_entity.id
_entity.type
_entity.pdbx_description
1 polymer ?
#
loop_
_entity_poly.entity_id
_entity_poly.type
_entity_poly.pdbx_seq_one_letter_code
_entity_poly.pdbx_strand_id
1 'polypeptide(L)'
;MVRLSGRLNPNPDYEVLVKLEGMNPFGSIKDRTALYLMQGTKLSDGQVLTEPTAGNTGIALAALANAQGTPIELALPEGTPEEKKALLRFLGAELLEVEDELCPLFPTEGARGVVKSLVESAAFDGRYVSPNQYENLLNVEAHYRTTGPEIWNQTQGRIEYFFAAFGTCGTITGVGRYLKERNPDVKIIGIEPSSRQHKLSGIKKISNLPEEHRPKILDYSLIDEIIAVEDRDAYEAGIRLARTEGIMVGPTTGACLHAAQQFGETAGGVAVVISPDDATKYISTYTAWLSEQESRADTA
;
A
#
# COMPACT_ATOMS: atom_id res chain seq x y z
N MET A 1 5.49 -14.87 7.35
CA MET A 1 5.29 -13.94 8.49
C MET A 1 6.40 -14.11 9.51
N VAL A 2 6.68 -13.06 10.27
CA VAL A 2 7.60 -13.06 11.40
C VAL A 2 6.85 -12.62 12.65
N ARG A 3 7.22 -13.19 13.81
CA ARG A 3 6.65 -12.81 15.11
C ARG A 3 7.54 -11.76 15.76
N LEU A 4 6.96 -10.71 16.31
CA LEU A 4 7.71 -9.73 17.08
C LEU A 4 8.19 -10.33 18.41
N SER A 5 9.41 -9.96 18.80
CA SER A 5 9.96 -10.36 20.10
C SER A 5 9.32 -9.58 21.25
N GLY A 6 9.48 -10.07 22.49
CA GLY A 6 9.04 -9.36 23.70
C GLY A 6 9.69 -7.99 23.92
N ARG A 7 10.74 -7.65 23.15
CA ARG A 7 11.36 -6.31 23.18
C ARG A 7 10.49 -5.24 22.54
N LEU A 8 9.68 -5.63 21.53
CA LEU A 8 8.77 -4.73 20.81
C LEU A 8 7.30 -4.97 21.18
N ASN A 9 6.99 -6.15 21.68
CA ASN A 9 5.66 -6.52 22.14
C ASN A 9 5.76 -7.13 23.56
N PRO A 10 5.75 -6.31 24.61
CA PRO A 10 5.95 -6.77 25.99
C PRO A 10 4.75 -7.52 26.58
N ASN A 11 3.55 -7.40 25.98
CA ASN A 11 2.37 -8.13 26.45
C ASN A 11 2.47 -9.61 26.03
N PRO A 12 2.63 -10.57 26.97
CA PRO A 12 2.77 -11.99 26.63
C PRO A 12 1.49 -12.61 26.09
N ASP A 13 0.32 -12.02 26.39
CA ASP A 13 -0.99 -12.52 25.97
C ASP A 13 -1.42 -11.98 24.60
N TYR A 14 -0.62 -11.09 24.00
CA TYR A 14 -0.87 -10.49 22.69
C TYR A 14 0.27 -10.78 21.74
N GLU A 15 0.02 -11.61 20.72
CA GLU A 15 1.00 -12.00 19.71
C GLU A 15 0.89 -11.10 18.47
N VAL A 16 1.95 -10.40 18.10
CA VAL A 16 2.00 -9.60 16.87
C VAL A 16 2.83 -10.30 15.79
N LEU A 17 2.20 -10.58 14.67
CA LEU A 17 2.80 -11.19 13.48
C LEU A 17 2.87 -10.16 12.35
N VAL A 18 4.02 -10.01 11.72
CA VAL A 18 4.22 -9.09 10.59
C VAL A 18 4.29 -9.90 9.29
N LYS A 19 3.36 -9.64 8.37
CA LYS A 19 3.32 -10.25 7.03
C LYS A 19 4.20 -9.44 6.08
N LEU A 20 5.41 -9.93 5.79
CA LEU A 20 6.43 -9.23 5.00
C LEU A 20 6.16 -9.37 3.49
N GLU A 21 5.49 -8.41 2.90
CA GLU A 21 5.19 -8.37 1.46
C GLU A 21 6.33 -7.73 0.64
N GLY A 22 7.31 -7.13 1.30
CA GLY A 22 8.58 -6.72 0.68
C GLY A 22 9.41 -7.89 0.12
N MET A 23 9.08 -9.14 0.50
CA MET A 23 9.72 -10.35 -0.01
C MET A 23 9.16 -10.84 -1.36
N ASN A 24 8.16 -10.17 -1.92
CA ASN A 24 7.66 -10.46 -3.26
C ASN A 24 8.71 -10.07 -4.32
N PRO A 25 8.66 -10.59 -5.56
CA PRO A 25 9.69 -10.43 -6.59
C PRO A 25 10.10 -8.98 -6.88
N PHE A 26 9.15 -8.05 -6.87
CA PHE A 26 9.41 -6.62 -7.11
C PHE A 26 9.39 -5.80 -5.81
N GLY A 27 9.42 -6.49 -4.67
CA GLY A 27 9.60 -5.91 -3.34
C GLY A 27 8.36 -5.26 -2.76
N SER A 28 7.15 -5.68 -3.11
CA SER A 28 5.95 -5.16 -2.47
C SER A 28 4.70 -6.03 -2.63
N ILE A 29 3.68 -5.71 -1.82
CA ILE A 29 2.34 -6.28 -1.91
C ILE A 29 1.66 -6.02 -3.27
N LYS A 30 2.11 -4.98 -4.00
CA LYS A 30 1.53 -4.61 -5.29
C LYS A 30 1.86 -5.59 -6.40
N ASP A 31 2.85 -6.47 -6.20
CA ASP A 31 3.17 -7.55 -7.11
C ASP A 31 1.97 -8.47 -7.32
N ARG A 32 1.24 -8.76 -6.23
CA ARG A 32 -0.01 -9.53 -6.28
C ARG A 32 -1.11 -8.79 -7.02
N THR A 33 -1.31 -7.53 -6.69
CA THR A 33 -2.28 -6.65 -7.37
C THR A 33 -1.99 -6.55 -8.86
N ALA A 34 -0.74 -6.23 -9.23
CA ALA A 34 -0.34 -6.07 -10.62
C ALA A 34 -0.52 -7.36 -11.43
N LEU A 35 -0.17 -8.52 -10.85
CA LEU A 35 -0.36 -9.82 -11.50
C LEU A 35 -1.82 -10.06 -11.87
N TYR A 36 -2.75 -9.86 -10.93
CA TYR A 36 -4.19 -10.05 -11.17
C TYR A 36 -4.76 -9.02 -12.15
N LEU A 37 -4.35 -7.76 -12.02
CA LEU A 37 -4.75 -6.71 -12.95
C LEU A 37 -4.28 -7.02 -14.38
N MET A 38 -3.03 -7.43 -14.57
CA MET A 38 -2.48 -7.82 -15.89
C MET A 38 -3.20 -9.03 -16.47
N GLN A 39 -3.49 -10.05 -15.68
CA GLN A 39 -4.23 -11.23 -16.13
C GLN A 39 -5.67 -10.91 -16.58
N GLY A 40 -6.30 -9.91 -15.98
CA GLY A 40 -7.66 -9.50 -16.32
C GLY A 40 -7.74 -8.40 -17.38
N THR A 41 -6.64 -7.73 -17.68
CA THR A 41 -6.60 -6.66 -18.68
C THR A 41 -6.29 -7.26 -20.06
N LYS A 42 -7.28 -7.16 -20.96
CA LYS A 42 -7.09 -7.61 -22.36
C LYS A 42 -6.55 -6.44 -23.16
N LEU A 43 -5.41 -6.63 -23.77
CA LEU A 43 -4.77 -5.69 -24.69
C LEU A 43 -4.80 -6.25 -26.12
N SER A 44 -5.15 -5.39 -27.07
CA SER A 44 -5.02 -5.65 -28.50
C SER A 44 -3.64 -5.20 -29.00
N ASP A 45 -3.26 -5.65 -30.18
CA ASP A 45 -2.00 -5.23 -30.80
C ASP A 45 -1.93 -3.70 -30.95
N GLY A 46 -0.81 -3.13 -30.54
CA GLY A 46 -0.56 -1.68 -30.61
C GLY A 46 -1.15 -0.87 -29.42
N GLN A 47 -1.85 -1.51 -28.50
CA GLN A 47 -2.30 -0.82 -27.29
C GLN A 47 -1.18 -0.67 -26.26
N VAL A 48 -1.29 0.39 -25.46
CA VAL A 48 -0.35 0.77 -24.41
C VAL A 48 -1.05 0.66 -23.06
N LEU A 49 -0.44 -0.05 -22.13
CA LEU A 49 -0.90 -0.08 -20.74
C LEU A 49 -0.59 1.27 -20.08
N THR A 50 -1.55 1.84 -19.37
CA THR A 50 -1.32 3.09 -18.64
C THR A 50 -1.92 3.04 -17.22
N GLU A 51 -1.25 3.64 -16.24
CA GLU A 51 -1.74 3.70 -14.85
C GLU A 51 -1.20 4.96 -14.14
N PRO A 52 -2.02 5.61 -13.30
CA PRO A 52 -1.56 6.75 -12.51
C PRO A 52 -0.81 6.26 -11.27
N THR A 53 0.51 6.18 -11.34
CA THR A 53 1.33 5.67 -10.24
C THR A 53 2.81 5.99 -10.36
N ALA A 54 3.41 6.49 -9.29
CA ALA A 54 4.86 6.64 -9.12
C ALA A 54 5.46 5.63 -8.12
N GLY A 55 4.65 4.69 -7.62
CA GLY A 55 5.04 3.81 -6.52
C GLY A 55 5.09 2.34 -6.89
N ASN A 56 4.88 1.50 -5.88
CA ASN A 56 5.00 0.05 -5.99
C ASN A 56 4.14 -0.58 -7.10
N THR A 57 2.94 -0.03 -7.36
CA THR A 57 2.10 -0.53 -8.47
C THR A 57 2.76 -0.30 -9.83
N GLY A 58 3.36 0.88 -10.03
CA GLY A 58 4.08 1.19 -11.26
C GLY A 58 5.27 0.26 -11.47
N ILE A 59 6.04 -0.01 -10.42
CA ILE A 59 7.18 -0.95 -10.45
C ILE A 59 6.71 -2.33 -10.89
N ALA A 60 5.67 -2.87 -10.24
CA ALA A 60 5.18 -4.20 -10.54
C ALA A 60 4.55 -4.30 -11.94
N LEU A 61 3.74 -3.29 -12.34
CA LEU A 61 3.15 -3.25 -13.69
C LEU A 61 4.22 -3.12 -14.78
N ALA A 62 5.22 -2.23 -14.60
CA ALA A 62 6.30 -2.07 -15.55
C ALA A 62 7.08 -3.37 -15.74
N ALA A 63 7.45 -4.03 -14.67
CA ALA A 63 8.17 -5.30 -14.72
C ALA A 63 7.37 -6.39 -15.45
N LEU A 64 6.08 -6.56 -15.12
CA LEU A 64 5.22 -7.56 -15.74
C LEU A 64 4.89 -7.23 -17.20
N ALA A 65 4.58 -5.97 -17.51
CA ALA A 65 4.27 -5.54 -18.86
C ALA A 65 5.46 -5.76 -19.82
N ASN A 66 6.65 -5.33 -19.42
CA ASN A 66 7.84 -5.51 -20.25
C ASN A 66 8.26 -6.98 -20.38
N ALA A 67 8.08 -7.81 -19.35
CA ALA A 67 8.30 -9.25 -19.45
C ALA A 67 7.35 -9.93 -20.46
N GLN A 68 6.20 -9.32 -20.74
CA GLN A 68 5.22 -9.78 -21.73
C GLN A 68 5.33 -9.06 -23.08
N GLY A 69 6.28 -8.14 -23.25
CA GLY A 69 6.42 -7.32 -24.46
C GLY A 69 5.32 -6.27 -24.64
N THR A 70 4.62 -5.91 -23.57
CA THR A 70 3.54 -4.92 -23.58
C THR A 70 4.10 -3.53 -23.31
N PRO A 71 3.88 -2.53 -24.21
CA PRO A 71 4.26 -1.16 -23.94
C PRO A 71 3.50 -0.61 -22.72
N ILE A 72 4.20 0.14 -21.87
CA ILE A 72 3.62 0.75 -20.68
C ILE A 72 4.04 2.21 -20.52
N GLU A 73 3.08 3.08 -20.27
CA GLU A 73 3.27 4.50 -19.95
C GLU A 73 2.62 4.80 -18.61
N LEU A 74 3.38 5.35 -17.67
CA LEU A 74 2.92 5.64 -16.32
C LEU A 74 2.80 7.15 -16.11
N ALA A 75 1.61 7.61 -15.72
CA ALA A 75 1.39 9.00 -15.34
C ALA A 75 1.75 9.21 -13.87
N LEU A 76 2.57 10.22 -13.60
CA LEU A 76 3.06 10.50 -12.26
C LEU A 76 3.34 12.00 -12.07
N PRO A 77 3.29 12.51 -10.80
CA PRO A 77 3.64 13.90 -10.50
C PRO A 77 5.07 14.24 -10.88
N GLU A 78 5.29 15.43 -11.43
CA GLU A 78 6.63 15.97 -11.71
C GLU A 78 7.54 15.97 -10.49
N GLY A 79 6.97 16.23 -9.30
CA GLY A 79 7.67 16.19 -8.02
C GLY A 79 8.06 14.80 -7.51
N THR A 80 7.81 13.73 -8.29
CA THR A 80 8.25 12.37 -7.95
C THR A 80 9.78 12.32 -7.86
N PRO A 81 10.36 11.76 -6.78
CA PRO A 81 11.80 11.62 -6.63
C PRO A 81 12.47 10.93 -7.82
N GLU A 82 13.61 11.47 -8.30
CA GLU A 82 14.31 10.96 -9.47
C GLU A 82 14.73 9.49 -9.34
N GLU A 83 15.04 9.03 -8.14
CA GLU A 83 15.34 7.61 -7.88
C GLU A 83 14.18 6.68 -8.25
N LYS A 84 12.93 7.11 -8.02
CA LYS A 84 11.72 6.36 -8.41
C LYS A 84 11.49 6.42 -9.91
N LYS A 85 11.64 7.58 -10.51
CA LYS A 85 11.54 7.75 -11.97
C LYS A 85 12.59 6.89 -12.70
N ALA A 86 13.84 6.92 -12.20
CA ALA A 86 14.94 6.12 -12.74
C ALA A 86 14.64 4.61 -12.67
N LEU A 87 14.07 4.13 -11.56
CA LEU A 87 13.69 2.72 -11.42
C LEU A 87 12.58 2.33 -12.42
N LEU A 88 11.57 3.17 -12.61
CA LEU A 88 10.50 2.90 -13.58
C LEU A 88 11.03 2.88 -15.02
N ARG A 89 11.91 3.84 -15.38
CA ARG A 89 12.59 3.85 -16.70
C ARG A 89 13.51 2.63 -16.88
N PHE A 90 14.24 2.24 -15.84
CA PHE A 90 15.06 1.02 -15.84
C PHE A 90 14.22 -0.24 -16.11
N LEU A 91 13.00 -0.28 -15.62
CA LEU A 91 12.04 -1.35 -15.89
C LEU A 91 11.35 -1.20 -17.26
N GLY A 92 11.72 -0.21 -18.08
CA GLY A 92 11.22 -0.03 -19.44
C GLY A 92 9.91 0.75 -19.56
N ALA A 93 9.44 1.40 -18.50
CA ALA A 93 8.25 2.24 -18.58
C ALA A 93 8.56 3.61 -19.20
N GLU A 94 7.68 4.08 -20.08
CA GLU A 94 7.61 5.49 -20.45
C GLU A 94 6.90 6.27 -19.34
N LEU A 95 7.36 7.50 -19.08
CA LEU A 95 6.82 8.31 -17.98
C LEU A 95 6.13 9.55 -18.57
N LEU A 96 4.88 9.74 -18.19
CA LEU A 96 4.12 10.95 -18.41
C LEU A 96 4.11 11.76 -17.12
N GLU A 97 5.01 12.74 -17.04
CA GLU A 97 5.12 13.62 -15.88
C GLU A 97 4.05 14.71 -15.97
N VAL A 98 3.28 14.85 -14.91
CA VAL A 98 2.17 15.81 -14.83
C VAL A 98 2.35 16.76 -13.66
N GLU A 99 1.94 18.01 -13.86
CA GLU A 99 1.84 18.98 -12.78
C GLU A 99 0.72 18.55 -11.81
N ASP A 100 1.09 17.90 -10.73
CA ASP A 100 0.15 17.26 -9.80
C ASP A 100 0.69 17.34 -8.38
N GLU A 101 0.16 18.25 -7.60
CA GLU A 101 0.37 18.32 -6.15
C GLU A 101 -0.71 17.57 -5.38
N LEU A 102 -1.71 17.02 -6.08
CA LEU A 102 -2.90 16.48 -5.46
C LEU A 102 -2.74 15.00 -5.12
N CYS A 103 -3.37 14.62 -4.02
CA CYS A 103 -3.49 13.23 -3.66
C CYS A 103 -4.23 12.46 -4.77
N PRO A 104 -3.73 11.29 -5.24
CA PRO A 104 -4.37 10.47 -6.29
C PRO A 104 -5.77 9.93 -5.90
N LEU A 105 -6.40 10.50 -4.87
CA LEU A 105 -7.80 10.24 -4.50
C LEU A 105 -8.80 10.93 -5.42
N PHE A 106 -8.42 12.03 -6.09
CA PHE A 106 -9.32 12.74 -6.98
C PHE A 106 -9.31 12.09 -8.38
N PRO A 107 -10.42 11.45 -8.81
CA PRO A 107 -10.44 10.65 -10.03
C PRO A 107 -10.39 11.46 -11.33
N THR A 108 -10.58 12.77 -11.25
CA THR A 108 -10.64 13.68 -12.41
C THR A 108 -9.48 14.67 -12.46
N GLU A 109 -8.53 14.60 -11.52
CA GLU A 109 -7.45 15.56 -11.37
C GLU A 109 -6.09 14.87 -11.37
N GLY A 110 -5.04 15.64 -11.65
CA GLY A 110 -3.66 15.17 -11.66
C GLY A 110 -3.44 13.95 -12.54
N ALA A 111 -2.55 13.07 -12.13
CA ALA A 111 -2.21 11.86 -12.87
C ALA A 111 -3.42 10.95 -13.15
N ARG A 112 -4.39 10.87 -12.22
CA ARG A 112 -5.62 10.09 -12.44
C ARG A 112 -6.49 10.69 -13.53
N GLY A 113 -6.67 12.01 -13.53
CA GLY A 113 -7.43 12.72 -14.56
C GLY A 113 -6.80 12.58 -15.94
N VAL A 114 -5.48 12.65 -16.00
CA VAL A 114 -4.73 12.46 -17.25
C VAL A 114 -4.93 11.04 -17.79
N VAL A 115 -4.72 10.01 -17.00
CA VAL A 115 -4.93 8.61 -17.43
C VAL A 115 -6.39 8.39 -17.87
N LYS A 116 -7.35 8.91 -17.11
CA LYS A 116 -8.76 8.86 -17.50
C LYS A 116 -8.99 9.49 -18.88
N SER A 117 -8.42 10.67 -19.13
CA SER A 117 -8.52 11.34 -20.40
C SER A 117 -7.88 10.56 -21.54
N LEU A 118 -6.72 9.92 -21.32
CA LEU A 118 -6.06 9.06 -22.31
C LEU A 118 -6.94 7.87 -22.72
N VAL A 119 -7.59 7.23 -21.72
CA VAL A 119 -8.42 6.04 -21.97
C VAL A 119 -9.76 6.40 -22.62
N GLU A 120 -10.40 7.51 -22.20
CA GLU A 120 -11.76 7.88 -22.65
C GLU A 120 -11.77 8.74 -23.91
N SER A 121 -10.67 9.37 -24.29
CA SER A 121 -10.63 10.29 -25.42
C SER A 121 -10.65 9.57 -26.76
N ALA A 122 -11.60 9.95 -27.61
CA ALA A 122 -11.67 9.50 -29.00
C ALA A 122 -10.42 9.89 -29.84
N ALA A 123 -9.65 10.89 -29.39
CA ALA A 123 -8.42 11.31 -30.06
C ALA A 123 -7.31 10.23 -30.06
N PHE A 124 -7.36 9.29 -29.12
CA PHE A 124 -6.39 8.20 -29.00
C PHE A 124 -6.93 6.86 -29.53
N ASP A 125 -8.15 6.82 -30.04
CA ASP A 125 -8.79 5.67 -30.72
C ASP A 125 -8.60 4.34 -29.98
N GLY A 126 -8.77 4.35 -28.65
CA GLY A 126 -8.60 3.18 -27.80
C GLY A 126 -7.16 2.68 -27.64
N ARG A 127 -6.17 3.50 -27.96
CA ARG A 127 -4.74 3.16 -27.83
C ARG A 127 -4.35 2.83 -26.38
N TYR A 128 -4.95 3.52 -25.41
CA TYR A 128 -4.59 3.35 -24.01
C TYR A 128 -5.59 2.48 -23.25
N VAL A 129 -5.06 1.59 -22.42
CA VAL A 129 -5.85 0.73 -21.53
C VAL A 129 -5.31 0.84 -20.11
N SER A 130 -6.18 1.18 -19.15
CA SER A 130 -5.80 1.24 -17.74
C SER A 130 -6.40 0.06 -16.97
N PRO A 131 -5.59 -0.69 -16.20
CA PRO A 131 -6.08 -1.71 -15.31
C PRO A 131 -6.84 -1.15 -14.11
N ASN A 132 -6.69 0.14 -13.81
CA ASN A 132 -7.40 0.93 -12.80
C ASN A 132 -7.42 0.27 -11.41
N GLN A 133 -6.30 0.31 -10.71
CA GLN A 133 -6.14 -0.28 -9.37
C GLN A 133 -7.14 0.22 -8.31
N TYR A 134 -7.77 1.38 -8.52
CA TYR A 134 -8.68 2.00 -7.55
C TYR A 134 -10.13 1.53 -7.65
N GLU A 135 -10.51 0.96 -8.81
CA GLU A 135 -11.91 0.60 -9.09
C GLU A 135 -12.04 -0.86 -9.55
N ASN A 136 -10.95 -1.49 -9.98
CA ASN A 136 -10.96 -2.85 -10.48
C ASN A 136 -10.96 -3.87 -9.34
N LEU A 137 -12.02 -4.67 -9.25
CA LEU A 137 -12.18 -5.70 -8.24
C LEU A 137 -11.11 -6.81 -8.29
N LEU A 138 -10.35 -6.92 -9.38
CA LEU A 138 -9.20 -7.83 -9.44
C LEU A 138 -8.12 -7.49 -8.42
N ASN A 139 -8.04 -6.23 -7.99
CA ASN A 139 -7.19 -5.84 -6.87
C ASN A 139 -7.66 -6.47 -5.55
N VAL A 140 -8.97 -6.51 -5.31
CA VAL A 140 -9.55 -7.21 -4.15
C VAL A 140 -9.35 -8.72 -4.26
N GLU A 141 -9.63 -9.26 -5.45
CA GLU A 141 -9.52 -10.70 -5.73
C GLU A 141 -8.09 -11.22 -5.53
N ALA A 142 -7.07 -10.43 -5.90
CA ALA A 142 -5.67 -10.76 -5.65
C ALA A 142 -5.42 -11.09 -4.17
N HIS A 143 -5.94 -10.27 -3.28
CA HIS A 143 -5.73 -10.46 -1.84
C HIS A 143 -6.68 -11.49 -1.22
N TYR A 144 -7.91 -11.59 -1.74
CA TYR A 144 -8.85 -12.62 -1.33
C TYR A 144 -8.33 -14.03 -1.65
N ARG A 145 -7.71 -14.23 -2.84
CA ARG A 145 -7.21 -15.54 -3.27
C ARG A 145 -5.79 -15.86 -2.81
N THR A 146 -5.00 -14.89 -2.40
CA THR A 146 -3.60 -15.13 -2.03
C THR A 146 -3.29 -14.70 -0.59
N THR A 147 -3.30 -13.42 -0.30
CA THR A 147 -2.88 -12.86 0.99
C THR A 147 -3.75 -13.37 2.15
N GLY A 148 -5.07 -13.37 1.97
CA GLY A 148 -6.02 -13.86 2.99
C GLY A 148 -5.81 -15.32 3.36
N PRO A 149 -5.81 -16.26 2.38
CA PRO A 149 -5.50 -17.67 2.62
C PRO A 149 -4.15 -17.91 3.30
N GLU A 150 -3.12 -17.19 2.86
CA GLU A 150 -1.79 -17.31 3.46
C GLU A 150 -1.79 -16.88 4.94
N ILE A 151 -2.44 -15.76 5.28
CA ILE A 151 -2.56 -15.28 6.66
C ILE A 151 -3.30 -16.30 7.50
N TRP A 152 -4.46 -16.78 7.04
CA TRP A 152 -5.26 -17.77 7.73
C TRP A 152 -4.46 -19.05 8.04
N ASN A 153 -3.78 -19.57 7.02
CA ASN A 153 -2.99 -20.79 7.17
C ASN A 153 -1.77 -20.58 8.08
N GLN A 154 -1.07 -19.46 7.94
CA GLN A 154 0.13 -19.14 8.72
C GLN A 154 -0.19 -18.86 10.19
N THR A 155 -1.40 -18.41 10.51
CA THR A 155 -1.91 -18.27 11.88
C THR A 155 -2.63 -19.52 12.39
N GLN A 156 -2.82 -20.52 11.54
CA GLN A 156 -3.63 -21.72 11.84
C GLN A 156 -5.07 -21.35 12.28
N GLY A 157 -5.61 -20.29 11.68
CA GLY A 157 -6.95 -19.76 12.02
C GLY A 157 -7.03 -19.02 13.37
N ARG A 158 -5.92 -18.82 14.07
CA ARG A 158 -5.89 -18.15 15.39
C ARG A 158 -5.94 -16.62 15.31
N ILE A 159 -5.93 -16.04 14.11
CA ILE A 159 -5.97 -14.58 13.96
C ILE A 159 -7.25 -13.99 14.55
N GLU A 160 -7.10 -12.94 15.36
CA GLU A 160 -8.18 -12.17 15.96
C GLU A 160 -8.22 -10.72 15.46
N TYR A 161 -7.05 -10.17 15.09
CA TYR A 161 -6.94 -8.78 14.63
C TYR A 161 -6.13 -8.68 13.36
N PHE A 162 -6.65 -7.98 12.37
CA PHE A 162 -5.98 -7.71 11.10
C PHE A 162 -5.79 -6.21 10.90
N PHE A 163 -4.54 -5.75 10.83
CA PHE A 163 -4.17 -4.35 10.64
C PHE A 163 -3.66 -4.11 9.23
N ALA A 164 -4.32 -3.23 8.49
CA ALA A 164 -3.90 -2.84 7.15
C ALA A 164 -4.20 -1.37 6.86
N ALA A 165 -3.28 -0.69 6.17
CA ALA A 165 -3.42 0.71 5.83
C ALA A 165 -4.32 0.93 4.60
N PHE A 166 -5.02 2.06 4.59
CA PHE A 166 -5.80 2.50 3.45
C PHE A 166 -4.92 3.12 2.36
N GLY A 167 -4.72 2.40 1.27
CA GLY A 167 -4.17 2.91 0.03
C GLY A 167 -5.22 2.85 -1.07
N THR A 168 -5.13 1.86 -1.98
CA THR A 168 -6.21 1.50 -2.91
C THR A 168 -7.34 0.74 -2.25
N CYS A 169 -7.11 0.22 -1.04
CA CYS A 169 -8.01 -0.58 -0.22
C CYS A 169 -8.25 -2.03 -0.71
N GLY A 170 -7.58 -2.48 -1.76
CA GLY A 170 -7.70 -3.87 -2.22
C GLY A 170 -7.29 -4.89 -1.18
N THR A 171 -6.19 -4.65 -0.47
CA THR A 171 -5.67 -5.54 0.58
C THR A 171 -6.66 -5.70 1.73
N ILE A 172 -7.11 -4.59 2.32
CA ILE A 172 -7.98 -4.64 3.50
C ILE A 172 -9.35 -5.25 3.16
N THR A 173 -9.90 -4.94 1.98
CA THR A 173 -11.16 -5.51 1.52
C THR A 173 -11.02 -6.99 1.19
N GLY A 174 -9.99 -7.39 0.43
CA GLY A 174 -9.82 -8.77 0.01
C GLY A 174 -9.49 -9.71 1.17
N VAL A 175 -8.54 -9.31 2.02
CA VAL A 175 -8.19 -10.09 3.22
C VAL A 175 -9.32 -10.07 4.23
N GLY A 176 -9.92 -8.90 4.48
CA GLY A 176 -11.02 -8.74 5.44
C GLY A 176 -12.21 -9.64 5.09
N ARG A 177 -12.62 -9.67 3.82
CA ARG A 177 -13.67 -10.58 3.32
C ARG A 177 -13.30 -12.04 3.58
N TYR A 178 -12.09 -12.45 3.18
CA TYR A 178 -11.64 -13.83 3.36
C TYR A 178 -11.63 -14.26 4.83
N LEU A 179 -11.17 -13.39 5.73
CA LEU A 179 -11.10 -13.68 7.16
C LEU A 179 -12.49 -13.72 7.81
N LYS A 180 -13.36 -12.74 7.53
CA LYS A 180 -14.73 -12.66 8.07
C LYS A 180 -15.61 -13.83 7.62
N GLU A 181 -15.41 -14.35 6.40
CA GLU A 181 -16.11 -15.55 5.92
C GLU A 181 -15.75 -16.83 6.71
N ARG A 182 -14.58 -16.88 7.34
CA ARG A 182 -14.09 -18.02 8.14
C ARG A 182 -14.31 -17.86 9.61
N ASN A 183 -14.13 -16.65 10.10
CA ASN A 183 -14.39 -16.29 11.48
C ASN A 183 -14.91 -14.83 11.51
N PRO A 184 -16.23 -14.63 11.69
CA PRO A 184 -16.85 -13.30 11.74
C PRO A 184 -16.33 -12.42 12.89
N ASP A 185 -15.76 -13.04 13.94
CA ASP A 185 -15.25 -12.32 15.11
C ASP A 185 -13.89 -11.64 14.88
N VAL A 186 -13.16 -12.01 13.81
CA VAL A 186 -11.90 -11.34 13.46
C VAL A 186 -12.14 -9.85 13.24
N LYS A 187 -11.41 -9.02 13.97
CA LYS A 187 -11.49 -7.55 13.84
C LYS A 187 -10.60 -7.06 12.72
N ILE A 188 -11.18 -6.30 11.79
CA ILE A 188 -10.49 -5.67 10.66
C ILE A 188 -10.26 -4.20 11.01
N ILE A 189 -9.00 -3.81 11.16
CA ILE A 189 -8.60 -2.50 11.63
C ILE A 189 -7.89 -1.75 10.50
N GLY A 190 -8.54 -0.68 10.05
CA GLY A 190 -8.02 0.19 9.01
C GLY A 190 -7.10 1.26 9.57
N ILE A 191 -5.95 1.48 8.95
CA ILE A 191 -4.98 2.48 9.38
C ILE A 191 -4.93 3.62 8.36
N GLU A 192 -5.04 4.85 8.85
CA GLU A 192 -4.91 6.05 8.04
C GLU A 192 -3.96 7.06 8.69
N PRO A 193 -3.40 8.03 7.94
CA PRO A 193 -2.66 9.13 8.56
C PRO A 193 -3.61 10.05 9.33
N SER A 194 -3.13 10.68 10.40
CA SER A 194 -3.91 11.64 11.21
C SER A 194 -4.34 12.87 10.44
N SER A 195 -3.56 13.27 9.43
CA SER A 195 -3.76 14.45 8.59
C SER A 195 -3.77 14.09 7.10
N ARG A 196 -4.37 14.95 6.25
CA ARG A 196 -4.22 14.87 4.79
C ARG A 196 -2.84 15.28 4.31
N GLN A 197 -2.22 16.21 5.04
CA GLN A 197 -0.85 16.67 4.78
C GLN A 197 0.14 15.84 5.59
N HIS A 198 0.39 14.62 5.13
CA HIS A 198 1.27 13.64 5.78
C HIS A 198 2.43 13.24 4.87
N LYS A 199 3.50 12.70 5.46
CA LYS A 199 4.70 12.21 4.76
C LYS A 199 4.71 10.68 4.58
N LEU A 200 3.62 9.97 4.91
CA LEU A 200 3.52 8.51 4.80
C LEU A 200 3.17 8.09 3.37
N SER A 201 4.12 7.57 2.63
CA SER A 201 3.93 7.15 1.24
C SER A 201 3.05 5.88 1.17
N GLY A 202 2.08 5.87 0.25
CA GLY A 202 1.24 4.69 -0.03
C GLY A 202 -0.02 4.54 0.83
N ILE A 203 -0.19 5.39 1.84
CA ILE A 203 -1.35 5.44 2.74
C ILE A 203 -2.16 6.72 2.49
N LYS A 204 -3.45 6.70 2.80
CA LYS A 204 -4.38 7.82 2.55
C LYS A 204 -5.35 8.01 3.71
N LYS A 205 -5.66 9.28 4.02
CA LYS A 205 -6.73 9.62 4.93
C LYS A 205 -8.07 9.58 4.20
N ILE A 206 -8.89 8.60 4.50
CA ILE A 206 -10.14 8.35 3.77
C ILE A 206 -11.40 8.55 4.62
N SER A 207 -11.29 8.51 5.95
CA SER A 207 -12.45 8.60 6.85
C SER A 207 -13.32 9.84 6.63
N ASN A 208 -12.70 10.97 6.26
CA ASN A 208 -13.36 12.26 6.06
C ASN A 208 -13.57 12.60 4.58
N LEU A 209 -13.41 11.62 3.66
CA LEU A 209 -13.67 11.87 2.25
C LEU A 209 -15.16 11.73 1.94
N PRO A 210 -15.68 12.60 1.06
CA PRO A 210 -16.98 12.38 0.42
C PRO A 210 -17.01 10.99 -0.25
N GLU A 211 -18.17 10.38 -0.34
CA GLU A 211 -18.32 9.02 -0.85
C GLU A 211 -17.79 8.87 -2.28
N GLU A 212 -18.01 9.86 -3.13
CA GLU A 212 -17.54 9.91 -4.53
C GLU A 212 -16.01 9.91 -4.69
N HIS A 213 -15.26 10.27 -3.64
CA HIS A 213 -13.80 10.30 -3.64
C HIS A 213 -13.17 9.09 -2.95
N ARG A 214 -13.98 8.23 -2.35
CA ARG A 214 -13.49 7.01 -1.70
C ARG A 214 -13.12 5.96 -2.74
N PRO A 215 -12.12 5.10 -2.46
CA PRO A 215 -11.85 3.95 -3.32
C PRO A 215 -13.09 3.07 -3.49
N LYS A 216 -13.56 2.87 -4.72
CA LYS A 216 -14.80 2.12 -4.99
C LYS A 216 -14.71 0.64 -4.59
N ILE A 217 -13.50 0.11 -4.48
CA ILE A 217 -13.27 -1.27 -4.07
C ILE A 217 -13.22 -1.46 -2.54
N LEU A 218 -13.34 -0.38 -1.76
CA LEU A 218 -13.40 -0.47 -0.30
C LEU A 218 -14.79 -0.88 0.16
N ASP A 219 -14.85 -1.97 0.88
CA ASP A 219 -16.05 -2.42 1.58
C ASP A 219 -15.99 -1.99 3.05
N TYR A 220 -16.65 -0.89 3.37
CA TYR A 220 -16.70 -0.34 4.72
C TYR A 220 -17.38 -1.26 5.73
N SER A 221 -18.27 -2.14 5.28
CA SER A 221 -18.99 -3.06 6.17
C SER A 221 -18.06 -4.10 6.83
N LEU A 222 -16.88 -4.29 6.27
CA LEU A 222 -15.86 -5.19 6.82
C LEU A 222 -15.02 -4.54 7.92
N ILE A 223 -15.00 -3.20 7.99
CA ILE A 223 -14.09 -2.45 8.87
C ILE A 223 -14.71 -2.30 10.25
N ASP A 224 -14.08 -2.88 11.26
CA ASP A 224 -14.53 -2.78 12.64
C ASP A 224 -14.04 -1.49 13.32
N GLU A 225 -12.82 -1.03 12.97
CA GLU A 225 -12.21 0.17 13.57
C GLU A 225 -11.28 0.87 12.58
N ILE A 226 -11.16 2.20 12.69
CA ILE A 226 -10.20 3.02 11.95
C ILE A 226 -9.33 3.76 12.94
N ILE A 227 -8.00 3.57 12.85
CA ILE A 227 -7.01 4.23 13.70
C ILE A 227 -6.21 5.21 12.86
N ALA A 228 -6.20 6.47 13.31
CA ALA A 228 -5.38 7.52 12.72
C ALA A 228 -4.01 7.56 13.39
N VAL A 229 -2.93 7.59 12.60
CA VAL A 229 -1.54 7.55 13.09
C VAL A 229 -0.78 8.79 12.61
N GLU A 230 -0.02 9.39 13.52
CA GLU A 230 0.87 10.51 13.21
C GLU A 230 2.11 10.04 12.44
N ASP A 231 2.64 10.90 11.56
CA ASP A 231 3.87 10.62 10.82
C ASP A 231 5.02 10.22 11.75
N ARG A 232 5.17 10.95 12.87
CA ARG A 232 6.18 10.70 13.87
C ARG A 232 6.14 9.27 14.39
N ASP A 233 4.96 8.83 14.83
CA ASP A 233 4.78 7.53 15.46
C ASP A 233 5.03 6.39 14.47
N ALA A 234 4.63 6.60 13.21
CA ALA A 234 4.89 5.67 12.12
C ALA A 234 6.40 5.52 11.82
N TYR A 235 7.12 6.65 11.70
CA TYR A 235 8.57 6.60 11.44
C TYR A 235 9.34 6.00 12.62
N GLU A 236 9.02 6.40 13.86
CA GLU A 236 9.66 5.87 15.07
C GLU A 236 9.42 4.35 15.22
N ALA A 237 8.21 3.87 14.96
CA ALA A 237 7.91 2.43 15.01
C ALA A 237 8.69 1.64 13.96
N GLY A 238 8.78 2.13 12.71
CA GLY A 238 9.56 1.49 11.65
C GLY A 238 11.06 1.45 11.96
N ILE A 239 11.64 2.57 12.44
CA ILE A 239 13.03 2.65 12.83
C ILE A 239 13.32 1.72 14.03
N ARG A 240 12.43 1.72 15.02
CA ARG A 240 12.56 0.83 16.18
C ARG A 240 12.53 -0.64 15.78
N LEU A 241 11.65 -1.03 14.86
CA LEU A 241 11.61 -2.40 14.33
C LEU A 241 12.94 -2.78 13.65
N ALA A 242 13.46 -1.90 12.80
CA ALA A 242 14.73 -2.13 12.11
C ALA A 242 15.91 -2.26 13.09
N ARG A 243 16.00 -1.38 14.10
CA ARG A 243 17.11 -1.36 15.07
C ARG A 243 17.02 -2.47 16.12
N THR A 244 15.80 -2.96 16.41
CA THR A 244 15.60 -3.96 17.46
C THR A 244 15.61 -5.39 16.92
N GLU A 245 15.03 -5.60 15.73
CA GLU A 245 14.81 -6.94 15.16
C GLU A 245 15.48 -7.14 13.78
N GLY A 246 16.12 -6.12 13.24
CA GLY A 246 16.76 -6.19 11.92
C GLY A 246 15.76 -6.27 10.75
N ILE A 247 14.49 -5.93 10.98
CA ILE A 247 13.44 -5.99 9.95
C ILE A 247 13.24 -4.59 9.36
N MET A 248 13.67 -4.41 8.12
CA MET A 248 13.54 -3.13 7.40
C MET A 248 12.17 -3.04 6.73
N VAL A 249 11.39 -2.01 7.08
CA VAL A 249 10.02 -1.83 6.59
C VAL A 249 9.77 -0.40 6.12
N GLY A 250 8.82 -0.23 5.18
CA GLY A 250 8.36 1.10 4.77
C GLY A 250 7.53 1.80 5.87
N PRO A 251 7.34 3.14 5.77
CA PRO A 251 6.61 3.95 6.77
C PRO A 251 5.17 3.48 7.00
N THR A 252 4.51 2.95 5.99
CA THR A 252 3.16 2.36 6.11
C THR A 252 3.12 1.21 7.11
N THR A 253 4.16 0.36 7.12
CA THR A 253 4.28 -0.71 8.13
C THR A 253 4.45 -0.14 9.52
N GLY A 254 5.26 0.92 9.65
CA GLY A 254 5.43 1.60 10.92
C GLY A 254 4.11 2.11 11.50
N ALA A 255 3.25 2.69 10.66
CA ALA A 255 1.91 3.13 11.08
C ALA A 255 1.04 1.95 11.57
N CYS A 256 0.98 0.87 10.79
CA CYS A 256 0.22 -0.33 11.18
C CYS A 256 0.78 -0.98 12.45
N LEU A 257 2.09 -1.01 12.60
CA LEU A 257 2.76 -1.57 13.77
C LEU A 257 2.51 -0.74 15.03
N HIS A 258 2.63 0.60 14.94
CA HIS A 258 2.33 1.50 16.04
C HIS A 258 0.89 1.28 16.56
N ALA A 259 -0.09 1.27 15.67
CA ALA A 259 -1.49 1.02 16.02
C ALA A 259 -1.68 -0.36 16.66
N ALA A 260 -1.06 -1.41 16.11
CA ALA A 260 -1.16 -2.76 16.68
C ALA A 260 -0.51 -2.85 18.07
N GLN A 261 0.59 -2.14 18.32
CA GLN A 261 1.23 -2.09 19.65
C GLN A 261 0.38 -1.37 20.67
N GLN A 262 -0.21 -0.21 20.34
CA GLN A 262 -1.14 0.49 21.22
C GLN A 262 -2.38 -0.36 21.53
N PHE A 263 -2.92 -1.04 20.52
CA PHE A 263 -4.06 -1.93 20.70
C PHE A 263 -3.73 -3.08 21.67
N GLY A 264 -2.53 -3.61 21.59
CA GLY A 264 -2.03 -4.69 22.44
C GLY A 264 -1.78 -4.30 23.92
N GLU A 265 -1.84 -3.02 24.29
CA GLU A 265 -1.73 -2.60 25.69
C GLU A 265 -2.91 -3.13 26.53
N THR A 266 -4.07 -3.31 25.93
CA THR A 266 -5.30 -3.75 26.60
C THR A 266 -5.90 -5.02 26.01
N ALA A 267 -5.47 -5.43 24.82
CA ALA A 267 -5.96 -6.62 24.13
C ALA A 267 -5.05 -7.84 24.37
N GLY A 268 -5.63 -9.04 24.27
CA GLY A 268 -4.92 -10.30 24.10
C GLY A 268 -5.20 -10.90 22.73
N GLY A 269 -4.58 -12.04 22.40
CA GLY A 269 -4.82 -12.78 21.17
C GLY A 269 -3.80 -12.55 20.06
N VAL A 270 -4.14 -12.88 18.83
CA VAL A 270 -3.22 -12.89 17.67
C VAL A 270 -3.55 -11.77 16.69
N ALA A 271 -2.62 -10.84 16.53
CA ALA A 271 -2.69 -9.75 15.57
C ALA A 271 -1.79 -9.99 14.36
N VAL A 272 -2.27 -9.68 13.18
CA VAL A 272 -1.46 -9.65 11.94
C VAL A 272 -1.40 -8.24 11.40
N VAL A 273 -0.18 -7.76 11.21
CA VAL A 273 0.15 -6.47 10.60
C VAL A 273 0.64 -6.70 9.17
N ILE A 274 0.08 -6.01 8.19
CA ILE A 274 0.62 -5.99 6.83
C ILE A 274 1.84 -5.07 6.76
N SER A 275 2.96 -5.62 6.27
CA SER A 275 4.14 -4.87 5.84
C SER A 275 4.17 -4.85 4.32
N PRO A 276 3.64 -3.79 3.67
CA PRO A 276 3.42 -3.80 2.23
C PRO A 276 4.72 -3.76 1.41
N ASP A 277 5.80 -3.27 1.96
CA ASP A 277 7.10 -3.13 1.31
C ASP A 277 8.24 -3.00 2.33
N ASP A 278 9.47 -2.81 1.86
CA ASP A 278 10.65 -2.64 2.68
C ASP A 278 11.16 -1.18 2.71
N ALA A 279 12.13 -0.90 3.61
CA ALA A 279 12.71 0.43 3.82
C ALA A 279 13.60 0.89 2.66
N THR A 280 14.12 0.00 1.79
CA THR A 280 15.10 0.36 0.75
C THR A 280 14.53 1.36 -0.25
N LYS A 281 13.22 1.35 -0.46
CA LYS A 281 12.48 2.30 -1.31
C LYS A 281 12.24 3.66 -0.65
N TYR A 282 12.63 3.84 0.60
CA TYR A 282 12.34 5.00 1.45
C TYR A 282 13.55 5.52 2.22
N ILE A 283 14.76 5.12 1.83
CA ILE A 283 15.98 5.49 2.56
C ILE A 283 16.15 7.01 2.62
N SER A 284 15.96 7.71 1.51
CA SER A 284 16.00 9.18 1.47
C SER A 284 14.99 9.81 2.45
N THR A 285 13.79 9.26 2.53
CA THR A 285 12.73 9.73 3.43
C THR A 285 13.08 9.47 4.90
N TYR A 286 13.58 8.27 5.23
CA TYR A 286 14.03 7.95 6.59
C TYR A 286 15.23 8.79 7.02
N THR A 287 16.18 9.01 6.10
CA THR A 287 17.37 9.87 6.37
C THR A 287 16.94 11.31 6.64
N ALA A 288 16.06 11.88 5.82
CA ALA A 288 15.54 13.22 6.04
C ALA A 288 14.83 13.34 7.40
N TRP A 289 14.00 12.34 7.76
CA TRP A 289 13.34 12.27 9.05
C TRP A 289 14.34 12.28 10.22
N LEU A 290 15.38 11.44 10.19
CA LEU A 290 16.39 11.35 11.23
C LEU A 290 17.13 12.67 11.40
N SER A 291 17.54 13.30 10.28
CA SER A 291 18.22 14.61 10.31
C SER A 291 17.33 15.73 10.89
N GLU A 292 16.02 15.71 10.59
CA GLU A 292 15.06 16.66 11.20
C GLU A 292 14.98 16.47 12.74
N GLN A 293 15.03 15.22 13.23
CA GLN A 293 14.98 14.96 14.68
C GLN A 293 16.28 15.39 15.39
N GLU A 294 17.44 15.14 14.80
CA GLU A 294 18.74 15.58 15.32
C GLU A 294 18.80 17.11 15.45
N SER A 295 18.38 17.82 14.40
CA SER A 295 18.35 19.30 14.42
C SER A 295 17.42 19.88 15.49
N ARG A 296 16.30 19.19 15.79
CA ARG A 296 15.38 19.61 16.86
C ARG A 296 15.95 19.34 18.25
N ALA A 297 16.69 18.25 18.43
CA ALA A 297 17.33 17.93 19.70
C ALA A 297 18.45 18.93 20.05
N ASP A 298 19.19 19.42 19.03
CA ASP A 298 20.27 20.41 19.23
C ASP A 298 19.75 21.83 19.52
N THR A 299 18.45 22.09 19.27
CA THR A 299 17.81 23.40 19.51
C THR A 299 16.93 23.43 20.77
N ALA A 300 16.77 22.33 21.48
CA ALA A 300 15.99 22.19 22.74
C ALA A 300 16.89 22.10 23.96
#